data_927437664925a8edb9ba7642815366df
#
_entry.id   927437664925a8edb9ba7642815366df
#
_cell.length_a   1.000
_cell.length_b   1.000
_cell.length_c   1.000
_cell.angle_alpha   90.00
_cell.angle_beta   90.00
_cell.angle_gamma   90.00
#
_symmetry.space_group_name_H-M   'P 1'
#
loop_
_entity.id
_entity.type
_entity.pdbx_description
1 polymer ?
#
loop_
_entity_poly.entity_id
_entity_poly.type
_entity_poly.pdbx_seq_one_letter_code
_entity_poly.pdbx_strand_id
1 'polypeptide(L)'
;RSVDATPNQIRVEAGSRDYYRVSASGVVGSGIALSAQTSQYGGYQDASGYDQQKATLRIDQEWGGWQVDGALEGSQLDQETAGYIRGYEAYEDDQARKENPNPEAYRNAWSGRGHIGLTRDWGDSSELTIRPFWRSNSMTFLQHYLPWQATETNRHHSLGVQMSARGTQNALSWLVGIDADHTEGGLVENQADFFSPNQPDGIHYDYDVDADTVAAFTHLDWSLTDRWQIGAGVRLEDTRYDYANNASDGAVCAPTASACRFYRPADRKDSFSDWTGNLSINHHTDATTVYGQVARGFRAPQTTELYRLQAGQMAADIDSEEAESVEFGIRGAGNTLSYDLSVYWTTKENVIFQDRDRFNVSGAETTHRGVELAASWRISPTWALSGNASYARHRYNSDIQLLGSRDSIDGNDIDTAPKHFGSLQLTADFARYNVPISGELEWVWLS
;
A
#
# COMPACT_ATOMS: atom_id res chain seq x y z
N ARG A 1 11.67 5.82 14.27
CA ARG A 1 12.77 5.67 15.25
C ARG A 1 13.19 7.09 15.65
N SER A 2 13.48 7.32 16.93
CA SER A 2 14.00 8.61 17.39
C SER A 2 15.34 8.93 16.69
N VAL A 3 15.68 10.22 16.62
CA VAL A 3 16.99 10.67 16.06
C VAL A 3 18.15 10.01 16.80
N ASP A 4 18.07 9.90 18.12
CA ASP A 4 19.10 9.29 18.95
C ASP A 4 19.34 7.80 18.70
N ALA A 5 18.36 7.10 18.11
CA ALA A 5 18.50 5.70 17.70
C ALA A 5 19.15 5.54 16.30
N THR A 6 19.55 6.64 15.65
CA THR A 6 20.23 6.61 14.36
C THR A 6 21.71 6.23 14.57
N PRO A 7 22.18 5.09 14.04
CA PRO A 7 23.57 4.69 14.22
C PRO A 7 24.50 5.59 13.41
N ASN A 8 25.64 5.94 14.00
CA ASN A 8 26.75 6.57 13.28
C ASN A 8 27.53 5.48 12.55
N GLN A 9 27.23 5.27 11.27
CA GLN A 9 27.84 4.17 10.51
C GLN A 9 28.01 4.51 9.04
N ILE A 10 28.99 3.87 8.44
CA ILE A 10 29.11 3.71 6.99
C ILE A 10 29.01 2.21 6.70
N ARG A 11 28.19 1.84 5.76
CA ARG A 11 28.01 0.45 5.34
C ARG A 11 28.25 0.35 3.84
N VAL A 12 29.07 -0.61 3.46
CA VAL A 12 29.37 -0.95 2.05
C VAL A 12 28.98 -2.41 1.85
N GLU A 13 28.21 -2.66 0.83
CA GLU A 13 27.79 -3.99 0.41
C GLU A 13 28.18 -4.16 -1.05
N ALA A 14 28.66 -5.36 -1.42
CA ALA A 14 28.93 -5.73 -2.79
C ALA A 14 28.47 -7.17 -3.00
N GLY A 15 28.04 -7.48 -4.20
CA GLY A 15 27.53 -8.79 -4.56
C GLY A 15 27.70 -9.11 -6.04
N SER A 16 27.13 -10.22 -6.47
CA SER A 16 27.11 -10.61 -7.87
C SER A 16 26.23 -9.66 -8.71
N ARG A 17 26.43 -9.68 -10.02
CA ARG A 17 25.67 -8.88 -10.99
C ARG A 17 25.78 -7.38 -10.75
N ASP A 18 27.01 -6.91 -10.56
CA ASP A 18 27.34 -5.50 -10.35
C ASP A 18 26.55 -4.85 -9.22
N TYR A 19 26.11 -5.66 -8.24
CA TYR A 19 25.45 -5.12 -7.06
C TYR A 19 26.45 -4.42 -6.16
N TYR A 20 26.17 -3.17 -5.88
CA TYR A 20 26.78 -2.47 -4.75
C TYR A 20 25.76 -1.56 -4.05
N ARG A 21 25.99 -1.35 -2.77
CA ARG A 21 25.29 -0.37 -1.96
C ARG A 21 26.27 0.33 -1.04
N VAL A 22 26.22 1.63 -1.01
CA VAL A 22 26.94 2.44 -0.03
C VAL A 22 25.90 3.26 0.72
N SER A 23 25.92 3.18 2.03
CA SER A 23 25.05 3.98 2.89
C SER A 23 25.86 4.59 4.04
N ALA A 24 25.50 5.82 4.40
CA ALA A 24 26.01 6.52 5.55
C ALA A 24 24.84 7.05 6.38
N SER A 25 24.94 6.94 7.68
CA SER A 25 23.98 7.54 8.60
C SER A 25 24.67 8.05 9.84
N GLY A 26 24.12 9.05 10.47
CA GLY A 26 24.65 9.58 11.73
C GLY A 26 23.85 10.75 12.30
N VAL A 27 24.07 10.96 13.58
CA VAL A 27 23.60 12.13 14.31
C VAL A 27 24.61 13.25 14.10
N VAL A 28 24.20 14.38 13.53
CA VAL A 28 25.06 15.53 13.18
C VAL A 28 24.97 16.70 14.17
N GLY A 29 24.13 16.57 15.18
CA GLY A 29 23.91 17.57 16.22
C GLY A 29 22.85 17.09 17.20
N SER A 30 22.58 17.85 18.26
CA SER A 30 21.50 17.52 19.17
C SER A 30 20.18 17.43 18.40
N GLY A 31 19.55 16.24 18.36
CA GLY A 31 18.26 15.98 17.74
C GLY A 31 18.23 16.11 16.21
N ILE A 32 19.36 15.99 15.50
CA ILE A 32 19.41 16.01 14.03
C ILE A 32 20.14 14.78 13.53
N ALA A 33 19.52 14.00 12.65
CA ALA A 33 20.14 12.85 12.00
C ALA A 33 20.06 12.94 10.48
N LEU A 34 21.10 12.50 9.81
CA LEU A 34 21.18 12.38 8.36
C LEU A 34 21.41 10.92 7.97
N SER A 35 20.81 10.51 6.88
CA SER A 35 21.17 9.27 6.19
C SER A 35 21.15 9.47 4.69
N ALA A 36 22.10 8.84 4.00
CA ALA A 36 22.16 8.81 2.55
C ALA A 36 22.55 7.41 2.09
N GLN A 37 22.04 7.02 0.94
CA GLN A 37 22.31 5.73 0.32
C GLN A 37 22.38 5.88 -1.19
N THR A 38 23.32 5.20 -1.80
CA THR A 38 23.30 4.88 -3.22
C THR A 38 23.39 3.37 -3.40
N SER A 39 22.67 2.83 -4.37
CA SER A 39 22.72 1.41 -4.71
C SER A 39 22.56 1.21 -6.20
N GLN A 40 23.30 0.25 -6.74
CA GLN A 40 23.22 -0.20 -8.11
C GLN A 40 23.08 -1.71 -8.14
N TYR A 41 22.42 -2.21 -9.16
CA TYR A 41 22.30 -3.63 -9.46
C TYR A 41 22.19 -3.82 -10.96
N GLY A 42 22.99 -4.70 -11.54
CA GLY A 42 23.00 -4.98 -12.99
C GLY A 42 21.85 -5.87 -13.48
N GLY A 43 20.97 -6.36 -12.58
CA GLY A 43 19.82 -7.17 -12.96
C GLY A 43 20.09 -8.68 -13.00
N TYR A 44 19.05 -9.45 -13.02
CA TYR A 44 19.10 -10.89 -13.25
C TYR A 44 19.03 -11.24 -14.74
N GLN A 45 18.14 -10.59 -15.45
CA GLN A 45 18.00 -10.64 -16.91
C GLN A 45 18.88 -9.55 -17.53
N ASP A 46 19.15 -9.67 -18.82
CA ASP A 46 19.81 -8.61 -19.59
C ASP A 46 19.00 -7.33 -19.55
N ALA A 47 19.64 -6.16 -19.44
CA ALA A 47 18.99 -4.86 -19.34
C ALA A 47 17.80 -4.86 -18.34
N SER A 48 18.06 -5.27 -17.08
CA SER A 48 17.07 -5.32 -16.00
C SER A 48 17.58 -4.76 -14.68
N GLY A 49 18.60 -3.91 -14.76
CA GLY A 49 19.26 -3.30 -13.62
C GLY A 49 18.54 -2.06 -13.08
N TYR A 50 19.13 -1.47 -12.03
CA TYR A 50 18.69 -0.19 -11.50
C TYR A 50 19.82 0.59 -10.82
N ASP A 51 19.68 1.90 -10.82
CA ASP A 51 20.40 2.85 -9.99
C ASP A 51 19.41 3.57 -9.07
N GLN A 52 19.72 3.65 -7.78
CA GLN A 52 18.85 4.30 -6.80
C GLN A 52 19.66 5.14 -5.82
N GLN A 53 19.20 6.37 -5.58
CA GLN A 53 19.71 7.27 -4.54
C GLN A 53 18.58 7.60 -3.56
N LYS A 54 18.93 7.67 -2.27
CA LYS A 54 18.02 8.08 -1.19
C LYS A 54 18.74 8.98 -0.21
N ALA A 55 18.03 9.99 0.29
CA ALA A 55 18.51 10.83 1.38
C ALA A 55 17.38 11.09 2.37
N THR A 56 17.70 11.15 3.67
CA THR A 56 16.74 11.46 4.73
C THR A 56 17.39 12.37 5.74
N LEU A 57 16.73 13.48 6.05
CA LEU A 57 16.99 14.34 7.19
C LEU A 57 15.89 14.11 8.23
N ARG A 58 16.25 13.97 9.51
CA ARG A 58 15.32 13.89 10.63
C ARG A 58 15.69 14.91 11.67
N ILE A 59 14.67 15.48 12.30
CA ILE A 59 14.80 16.38 13.44
C ILE A 59 13.93 15.89 14.59
N ASP A 60 14.40 16.09 15.81
CA ASP A 60 13.69 15.79 17.06
C ASP A 60 14.22 16.78 18.11
N GLN A 61 13.44 17.78 18.45
CA GLN A 61 13.83 18.93 19.25
C GLN A 61 12.70 19.32 20.21
N GLU A 62 13.06 19.95 21.29
CA GLU A 62 12.13 20.66 22.15
C GLU A 62 12.26 22.18 21.93
N TRP A 63 11.14 22.85 21.67
CA TRP A 63 11.12 24.28 21.48
C TRP A 63 9.87 24.92 22.06
N GLY A 64 10.04 25.82 23.06
CA GLY A 64 8.94 26.57 23.65
C GLY A 64 7.83 25.71 24.28
N GLY A 65 8.17 24.53 24.81
CA GLY A 65 7.22 23.56 25.37
C GLY A 65 6.49 22.72 24.34
N TRP A 66 6.96 22.74 23.08
CA TRP A 66 6.55 21.84 22.03
C TRP A 66 7.66 20.81 21.78
N GLN A 67 7.27 19.56 21.61
CA GLN A 67 8.11 18.55 20.96
C GLN A 67 7.95 18.75 19.45
N VAL A 68 9.09 18.91 18.76
CA VAL A 68 9.14 19.13 17.31
C VAL A 68 9.86 17.95 16.69
N ASP A 69 9.12 17.08 16.00
CA ASP A 69 9.66 16.03 15.18
C ASP A 69 9.52 16.36 13.69
N GLY A 70 10.41 15.87 12.85
CA GLY A 70 10.27 16.09 11.43
C GLY A 70 11.14 15.16 10.60
N ALA A 71 10.73 14.99 9.35
CA ALA A 71 11.53 14.30 8.36
C ALA A 71 11.40 14.99 7.00
N LEU A 72 12.51 15.00 6.25
CA LEU A 72 12.56 15.30 4.84
C LEU A 72 13.26 14.13 4.15
N GLU A 73 12.58 13.52 3.19
CA GLU A 73 13.08 12.37 2.45
C GLU A 73 13.04 12.64 0.95
N GLY A 74 14.09 12.23 0.22
CA GLY A 74 14.15 12.27 -1.23
C GLY A 74 14.67 10.96 -1.78
N SER A 75 14.16 10.55 -2.93
CA SER A 75 14.68 9.39 -3.67
C SER A 75 14.61 9.62 -5.16
N GLN A 76 15.58 9.04 -5.88
CA GLN A 76 15.59 8.91 -7.33
C GLN A 76 15.81 7.44 -7.67
N LEU A 77 15.14 6.97 -8.72
CA LEU A 77 15.24 5.62 -9.27
C LEU A 77 15.34 5.73 -10.78
N ASP A 78 16.39 5.13 -11.34
CA ASP A 78 16.53 4.84 -12.75
C ASP A 78 16.59 3.33 -12.90
N GLN A 79 15.58 2.74 -13.54
CA GLN A 79 15.39 1.29 -13.60
C GLN A 79 15.16 0.83 -15.03
N GLU A 80 15.93 -0.15 -15.47
CA GLU A 80 15.59 -0.98 -16.60
C GLU A 80 14.56 -2.02 -16.16
N THR A 81 13.50 -2.22 -16.93
CA THR A 81 12.47 -3.21 -16.60
C THR A 81 12.48 -4.33 -17.62
N ALA A 82 12.29 -5.57 -17.17
CA ALA A 82 12.31 -6.72 -18.06
C ALA A 82 10.90 -7.25 -18.32
N GLY A 83 10.68 -7.70 -19.54
CA GLY A 83 9.51 -8.48 -19.88
C GLY A 83 9.53 -9.87 -19.24
N TYR A 84 8.39 -10.56 -19.25
CA TYR A 84 8.31 -11.90 -18.70
C TYR A 84 8.81 -12.96 -19.71
N ILE A 85 9.46 -13.98 -19.18
CA ILE A 85 9.95 -15.13 -19.97
C ILE A 85 8.74 -15.98 -20.40
N ARG A 86 8.70 -16.36 -21.67
CA ARG A 86 7.62 -17.17 -22.26
C ARG A 86 8.10 -18.61 -22.51
N GLY A 87 7.26 -19.57 -22.23
CA GLY A 87 7.48 -20.98 -22.52
C GLY A 87 7.19 -21.88 -21.32
N TYR A 88 6.90 -23.13 -21.60
CA TYR A 88 6.71 -24.16 -20.58
C TYR A 88 8.06 -24.42 -19.90
N GLU A 89 8.12 -24.27 -18.57
CA GLU A 89 9.34 -24.45 -17.77
C GLU A 89 10.58 -23.64 -18.25
N ALA A 90 10.35 -22.51 -18.95
CA ALA A 90 11.43 -21.70 -19.50
C ALA A 90 12.40 -21.14 -18.45
N TYR A 91 11.99 -21.10 -17.17
CA TYR A 91 12.86 -20.73 -16.05
C TYR A 91 13.96 -21.78 -15.76
N GLU A 92 13.83 -23.01 -16.25
CA GLU A 92 14.85 -24.07 -16.14
C GLU A 92 15.94 -23.94 -17.21
N ASP A 93 15.67 -23.24 -18.31
CA ASP A 93 16.64 -22.97 -19.35
C ASP A 93 17.56 -21.82 -18.92
N ASP A 94 18.86 -22.10 -18.82
CA ASP A 94 19.90 -21.17 -18.36
C ASP A 94 20.03 -19.91 -19.24
N GLN A 95 19.72 -20.01 -20.52
CA GLN A 95 19.74 -18.88 -21.46
C GLN A 95 18.40 -18.13 -21.41
N ALA A 96 17.29 -18.83 -21.59
CA ALA A 96 15.95 -18.23 -21.64
C ALA A 96 15.63 -17.42 -20.37
N ARG A 97 16.00 -17.90 -19.18
CA ARG A 97 15.76 -17.19 -17.92
C ARG A 97 16.52 -15.88 -17.74
N LYS A 98 17.55 -15.63 -18.59
CA LYS A 98 18.34 -14.40 -18.57
C LYS A 98 17.97 -13.45 -19.68
N GLU A 99 17.29 -13.91 -20.71
CA GLU A 99 16.85 -13.07 -21.81
C GLU A 99 15.83 -12.02 -21.32
N ASN A 100 15.97 -10.79 -21.82
CA ASN A 100 14.97 -9.76 -21.65
C ASN A 100 14.28 -9.53 -23.00
N PRO A 101 13.00 -9.90 -23.16
CA PRO A 101 12.27 -9.68 -24.41
C PRO A 101 11.97 -8.20 -24.69
N ASN A 102 12.20 -7.32 -23.71
CA ASN A 102 11.93 -5.88 -23.80
C ASN A 102 13.10 -5.06 -23.24
N PRO A 103 14.29 -5.12 -23.87
CA PRO A 103 15.49 -4.42 -23.36
C PRO A 103 15.38 -2.89 -23.38
N GLU A 104 14.40 -2.33 -24.14
CA GLU A 104 14.07 -0.92 -24.19
C GLU A 104 13.22 -0.43 -23.02
N ALA A 105 12.71 -1.34 -22.21
CA ALA A 105 11.77 -1.03 -21.14
C ALA A 105 12.46 -0.36 -19.95
N TYR A 106 11.85 0.68 -19.43
CA TYR A 106 12.39 1.45 -18.31
C TYR A 106 11.31 2.00 -17.39
N ARG A 107 11.73 2.38 -16.19
CA ARG A 107 10.97 3.13 -15.20
C ARG A 107 11.90 4.11 -14.50
N ASN A 108 11.67 5.40 -14.69
CA ASN A 108 12.40 6.47 -14.03
C ASN A 108 11.46 7.20 -13.09
N ALA A 109 11.87 7.37 -11.85
CA ALA A 109 11.02 7.99 -10.84
C ALA A 109 11.85 8.85 -9.88
N TRP A 110 11.24 9.91 -9.39
CA TRP A 110 11.72 10.63 -8.22
C TRP A 110 10.57 10.85 -7.23
N SER A 111 10.91 10.96 -5.96
CA SER A 111 9.97 11.33 -4.93
C SER A 111 10.62 12.19 -3.85
N GLY A 112 9.86 13.14 -3.34
CA GLY A 112 10.19 13.93 -2.16
C GLY A 112 9.00 13.95 -1.22
N ARG A 113 9.26 13.87 0.08
CA ARG A 113 8.23 14.05 1.11
C ARG A 113 8.82 14.65 2.36
N GLY A 114 8.01 15.45 3.03
CA GLY A 114 8.41 16.06 4.31
C GLY A 114 7.22 16.25 5.21
N HIS A 115 7.49 16.25 6.50
CA HIS A 115 6.53 16.64 7.52
C HIS A 115 7.24 17.30 8.69
N ILE A 116 6.46 18.07 9.46
CA ILE A 116 6.85 18.59 10.77
C ILE A 116 5.73 18.23 11.73
N GLY A 117 6.03 17.48 12.79
CA GLY A 117 5.13 17.20 13.89
C GLY A 117 5.38 18.20 15.02
N LEU A 118 4.33 18.83 15.49
CA LEU A 118 4.32 19.74 16.62
C LEU A 118 3.42 19.12 17.69
N THR A 119 4.02 18.61 18.77
CA THR A 119 3.29 17.95 19.84
C THR A 119 3.46 18.73 21.14
N ARG A 120 2.36 18.94 21.86
CA ARG A 120 2.36 19.63 23.14
C ARG A 120 1.39 18.97 24.11
N ASP A 121 1.87 18.79 25.33
CA ASP A 121 1.01 18.39 26.44
C ASP A 121 0.02 19.49 26.77
N TRP A 122 -1.21 19.10 26.99
CA TRP A 122 -2.32 19.95 27.38
C TRP A 122 -2.96 19.41 28.66
N GLY A 123 -2.61 20.00 29.77
CA GLY A 123 -2.93 19.46 31.10
C GLY A 123 -2.12 18.20 31.43
N ASP A 124 -2.55 17.46 32.44
CA ASP A 124 -1.77 16.35 33.02
C ASP A 124 -1.87 15.03 32.22
N SER A 125 -2.86 14.92 31.34
CA SER A 125 -3.16 13.64 30.68
C SER A 125 -3.65 13.78 29.24
N SER A 126 -3.41 14.92 28.63
CA SER A 126 -3.86 15.19 27.26
C SER A 126 -2.73 15.77 26.41
N GLU A 127 -2.78 15.50 25.12
CA GLU A 127 -1.76 15.89 24.14
C GLU A 127 -2.44 16.41 22.88
N LEU A 128 -1.90 17.49 22.32
CA LEU A 128 -2.26 18.03 21.00
C LEU A 128 -1.11 17.80 20.03
N THR A 129 -1.40 17.23 18.86
CA THR A 129 -0.45 17.06 17.76
C THR A 129 -0.96 17.77 16.52
N ILE A 130 -0.08 18.54 15.85
CA ILE A 130 -0.34 19.19 14.57
C ILE A 130 0.79 18.76 13.63
N ARG A 131 0.46 18.18 12.47
CA ARG A 131 1.43 17.65 11.54
C ARG A 131 1.15 18.08 10.10
N PRO A 132 1.62 19.26 9.66
CA PRO A 132 1.66 19.59 8.26
C PRO A 132 2.63 18.66 7.52
N PHE A 133 2.28 18.33 6.28
CA PHE A 133 3.10 17.51 5.41
C PHE A 133 3.06 17.98 3.96
N TRP A 134 4.09 17.60 3.23
CA TRP A 134 4.22 17.77 1.80
C TRP A 134 4.69 16.48 1.15
N ARG A 135 4.16 16.18 -0.05
CA ARG A 135 4.58 15.05 -0.90
C ARG A 135 4.66 15.51 -2.34
N SER A 136 5.65 15.01 -3.06
CA SER A 136 5.75 15.23 -4.49
C SER A 136 6.45 14.04 -5.13
N ASN A 137 5.93 13.58 -6.27
CA ASN A 137 6.60 12.57 -7.07
C ASN A 137 6.28 12.71 -8.55
N SER A 138 7.12 12.07 -9.36
CA SER A 138 6.87 11.85 -10.77
C SER A 138 7.50 10.52 -11.18
N MET A 139 6.83 9.80 -12.07
CA MET A 139 7.29 8.56 -12.64
C MET A 139 7.00 8.53 -14.13
N THR A 140 8.00 8.14 -14.92
CA THR A 140 7.85 7.87 -16.35
C THR A 140 8.29 6.45 -16.64
N PHE A 141 7.48 5.68 -17.36
CA PHE A 141 7.79 4.30 -17.70
C PHE A 141 7.23 3.90 -19.06
N LEU A 142 7.89 2.94 -19.72
CA LEU A 142 7.39 2.31 -20.92
C LEU A 142 6.44 1.16 -20.55
N GLN A 143 5.24 1.17 -21.11
CA GLN A 143 4.25 0.08 -20.93
C GLN A 143 4.62 -1.13 -21.84
N HIS A 144 5.79 -1.71 -21.62
CA HIS A 144 6.35 -2.79 -22.45
C HIS A 144 5.50 -4.09 -22.45
N TYR A 145 4.62 -4.27 -21.48
CA TYR A 145 3.66 -5.39 -21.41
C TYR A 145 2.49 -5.25 -22.40
N LEU A 146 2.33 -4.09 -23.00
CA LEU A 146 1.37 -3.83 -24.07
C LEU A 146 2.08 -3.84 -25.41
N PRO A 147 1.53 -4.46 -26.47
CA PRO A 147 2.20 -4.58 -27.75
C PRO A 147 2.39 -3.25 -28.49
N TRP A 148 1.69 -2.18 -28.09
CA TRP A 148 1.84 -0.82 -28.63
C TRP A 148 2.80 0.08 -27.85
N GLN A 149 3.31 -0.40 -26.73
CA GLN A 149 4.41 0.20 -25.97
C GLN A 149 4.28 1.71 -25.73
N ALA A 150 3.14 2.15 -25.19
CA ALA A 150 2.99 3.56 -24.85
C ALA A 150 3.90 3.93 -23.67
N THR A 151 4.37 5.18 -23.64
CA THR A 151 5.04 5.79 -22.50
C THR A 151 4.01 6.48 -21.62
N GLU A 152 4.03 6.20 -20.33
CA GLU A 152 3.19 6.88 -19.34
C GLU A 152 4.04 7.72 -18.40
N THR A 153 3.64 8.97 -18.20
CA THR A 153 4.17 9.84 -17.14
C THR A 153 3.04 10.21 -16.20
N ASN A 154 3.21 9.92 -14.92
CA ASN A 154 2.31 10.37 -13.88
C ASN A 154 3.05 11.19 -12.82
N ARG A 155 2.35 12.17 -12.25
CA ARG A 155 2.89 13.08 -11.24
C ARG A 155 1.81 13.45 -10.23
N HIS A 156 2.23 13.74 -9.00
CA HIS A 156 1.37 14.44 -8.05
C HIS A 156 2.18 15.26 -7.04
N HIS A 157 1.54 16.33 -6.58
CA HIS A 157 2.01 17.22 -5.52
C HIS A 157 0.92 17.31 -4.48
N SER A 158 1.23 17.07 -3.22
CA SER A 158 0.26 17.15 -2.13
C SER A 158 0.75 18.05 -1.02
N LEU A 159 -0.16 18.82 -0.46
CA LEU A 159 0.00 19.54 0.79
C LEU A 159 -1.14 19.15 1.73
N GLY A 160 -0.84 18.90 2.98
CA GLY A 160 -1.89 18.53 3.92
C GLY A 160 -1.50 18.80 5.36
N VAL A 161 -2.49 18.65 6.23
CA VAL A 161 -2.33 18.75 7.68
C VAL A 161 -3.15 17.70 8.39
N GLN A 162 -2.55 17.09 9.38
CA GLN A 162 -3.22 16.20 10.33
C GLN A 162 -3.20 16.87 11.70
N MET A 163 -4.35 16.98 12.34
CA MET A 163 -4.47 17.53 13.69
C MET A 163 -5.21 16.53 14.56
N SER A 164 -4.66 16.24 15.72
CA SER A 164 -5.31 15.34 16.68
C SER A 164 -5.07 15.78 18.12
N ALA A 165 -6.05 15.55 18.95
CA ALA A 165 -5.94 15.62 20.39
C ALA A 165 -6.28 14.27 21.00
N ARG A 166 -5.51 13.83 21.96
CA ARG A 166 -5.74 12.59 22.70
C ARG A 166 -5.60 12.81 24.19
N GLY A 167 -6.26 11.99 24.97
CA GLY A 167 -6.14 12.06 26.41
C GLY A 167 -6.77 10.88 27.11
N THR A 168 -6.57 10.85 28.42
CA THR A 168 -7.18 9.84 29.29
C THR A 168 -7.87 10.53 30.48
N GLN A 169 -9.10 10.16 30.72
CA GLN A 169 -9.87 10.64 31.86
C GLN A 169 -10.50 9.46 32.58
N ASN A 170 -10.02 9.13 33.77
CA ASN A 170 -10.40 7.94 34.53
C ASN A 170 -10.19 6.65 33.70
N ALA A 171 -11.28 5.92 33.42
CA ALA A 171 -11.26 4.68 32.65
C ALA A 171 -11.43 4.88 31.14
N LEU A 172 -11.52 6.12 30.65
CA LEU A 172 -11.74 6.44 29.25
C LEU A 172 -10.50 7.07 28.65
N SER A 173 -9.93 6.44 27.58
CA SER A 173 -8.98 7.06 26.68
C SER A 173 -9.71 7.52 25.43
N TRP A 174 -9.35 8.69 24.91
CA TRP A 174 -10.01 9.29 23.75
C TRP A 174 -9.00 9.88 22.78
N LEU A 175 -9.35 9.86 21.52
CA LEU A 175 -8.67 10.50 20.41
C LEU A 175 -9.72 11.20 19.55
N VAL A 176 -9.47 12.44 19.17
CA VAL A 176 -10.26 13.17 18.17
C VAL A 176 -9.32 13.84 17.20
N GLY A 177 -9.71 13.97 15.95
CA GLY A 177 -8.85 14.64 14.99
C GLY A 177 -9.56 15.03 13.71
N ILE A 178 -8.83 15.81 12.91
CA ILE A 178 -9.19 16.23 11.55
C ILE A 178 -7.98 16.09 10.64
N ASP A 179 -8.22 15.72 9.39
CA ASP A 179 -7.24 15.69 8.33
C ASP A 179 -7.72 16.52 7.16
N ALA A 180 -6.80 17.20 6.48
CA ALA A 180 -7.06 17.86 5.22
C ALA A 180 -5.86 17.65 4.29
N ASP A 181 -6.14 17.30 3.04
CA ASP A 181 -5.14 17.06 1.98
C ASP A 181 -5.64 17.68 0.69
N HIS A 182 -4.76 18.42 0.01
CA HIS A 182 -4.96 18.91 -1.35
C HIS A 182 -3.86 18.32 -2.23
N THR A 183 -4.25 17.68 -3.32
CA THR A 183 -3.33 17.03 -4.26
C THR A 183 -3.61 17.48 -5.69
N GLU A 184 -2.59 18.02 -6.35
CA GLU A 184 -2.57 18.25 -7.79
C GLU A 184 -1.90 17.04 -8.45
N GLY A 185 -2.62 16.30 -9.28
CA GLY A 185 -2.18 15.10 -9.99
C GLY A 185 -2.26 15.29 -11.50
N GLY A 186 -1.50 14.52 -12.27
CA GLY A 186 -1.60 14.52 -13.71
C GLY A 186 -1.07 13.23 -14.32
N LEU A 187 -1.62 12.89 -15.50
CA LEU A 187 -1.22 11.72 -16.26
C LEU A 187 -1.14 12.07 -17.76
N VAL A 188 -0.02 11.70 -18.37
CA VAL A 188 0.17 11.74 -19.82
C VAL A 188 0.53 10.35 -20.31
N GLU A 189 -0.25 9.79 -21.24
CA GLU A 189 0.07 8.57 -21.97
C GLU A 189 0.25 8.89 -23.46
N ASN A 190 1.43 8.59 -23.99
CA ASN A 190 1.79 8.86 -25.37
C ASN A 190 2.38 7.63 -26.05
N GLN A 191 1.91 7.32 -27.24
CA GLN A 191 2.43 6.25 -28.10
C GLN A 191 3.24 6.85 -29.25
N ALA A 192 4.50 6.45 -29.37
CA ALA A 192 5.39 7.01 -30.40
C ALA A 192 5.06 6.51 -31.81
N ASP A 193 4.76 5.21 -31.95
CA ASP A 193 4.58 4.54 -33.22
C ASP A 193 3.15 4.03 -33.39
N PHE A 194 2.62 4.18 -34.61
CA PHE A 194 1.30 3.62 -34.97
C PHE A 194 1.30 2.10 -34.84
N PHE A 195 0.37 1.55 -34.06
CA PHE A 195 0.20 0.10 -33.92
C PHE A 195 -1.00 -0.42 -34.70
N SER A 196 -2.16 0.20 -34.57
CA SER A 196 -3.38 -0.17 -35.28
C SER A 196 -4.41 0.96 -35.27
N PRO A 197 -5.47 0.90 -36.11
CA PRO A 197 -6.55 1.91 -36.06
C PRO A 197 -7.23 2.03 -34.68
N ASN A 198 -7.19 0.99 -33.86
CA ASN A 198 -7.77 0.97 -32.50
C ASN A 198 -6.76 1.39 -31.41
N GLN A 199 -5.48 1.46 -31.75
CA GLN A 199 -4.36 1.94 -30.94
C GLN A 199 -3.47 2.83 -31.82
N PRO A 200 -3.89 4.08 -32.10
CA PRO A 200 -3.12 5.02 -32.92
C PRO A 200 -1.89 5.53 -32.17
N ASP A 201 -0.96 6.10 -32.88
CA ASP A 201 0.12 6.94 -32.34
C ASP A 201 -0.42 8.26 -31.78
N GLY A 202 0.39 8.94 -30.97
CA GLY A 202 0.09 10.21 -30.35
C GLY A 202 -0.39 10.09 -28.90
N ILE A 203 -0.98 11.16 -28.40
CA ILE A 203 -1.47 11.26 -27.03
C ILE A 203 -2.75 10.42 -26.87
N HIS A 204 -2.73 9.46 -25.98
CA HIS A 204 -3.92 8.70 -25.59
C HIS A 204 -4.69 9.40 -24.48
N TYR A 205 -3.99 9.83 -23.43
CA TYR A 205 -4.52 10.59 -22.31
C TYR A 205 -3.57 11.74 -21.96
N ASP A 206 -4.13 12.88 -21.63
CA ASP A 206 -3.43 14.03 -21.06
C ASP A 206 -4.44 14.78 -20.20
N TYR A 207 -4.29 14.66 -18.87
CA TYR A 207 -5.21 15.29 -17.96
C TYR A 207 -4.55 15.64 -16.63
N ASP A 208 -5.14 16.61 -15.95
CA ASP A 208 -4.85 16.95 -14.57
C ASP A 208 -6.07 16.68 -13.67
N VAL A 209 -5.83 16.44 -12.39
CA VAL A 209 -6.86 16.25 -11.37
C VAL A 209 -6.44 16.97 -10.11
N ASP A 210 -7.27 17.91 -9.66
CA ASP A 210 -7.20 18.47 -8.32
C ASP A 210 -8.06 17.61 -7.39
N ALA A 211 -7.45 17.08 -6.33
CA ALA A 211 -8.11 16.22 -5.35
C ALA A 211 -8.06 16.87 -3.96
N ASP A 212 -9.23 17.12 -3.40
CA ASP A 212 -9.39 17.62 -2.04
C ASP A 212 -9.98 16.52 -1.16
N THR A 213 -9.33 16.23 -0.03
CA THR A 213 -9.85 15.29 0.97
C THR A 213 -9.90 15.97 2.33
N VAL A 214 -11.05 15.91 3.00
CA VAL A 214 -11.24 16.37 4.37
C VAL A 214 -11.88 15.25 5.18
N ALA A 215 -11.34 15.02 6.38
CA ALA A 215 -11.89 14.02 7.29
C ALA A 215 -11.92 14.49 8.73
N ALA A 216 -12.88 13.96 9.48
CA ALA A 216 -12.95 14.06 10.93
C ALA A 216 -13.10 12.68 11.55
N PHE A 217 -12.41 12.44 12.67
CA PHE A 217 -12.41 11.13 13.31
C PHE A 217 -12.39 11.21 14.82
N THR A 218 -12.90 10.17 15.44
CA THR A 218 -12.77 9.94 16.90
C THR A 218 -12.57 8.46 17.19
N HIS A 219 -11.85 8.17 18.26
CA HIS A 219 -11.71 6.84 18.82
C HIS A 219 -11.77 6.90 20.34
N LEU A 220 -12.51 5.98 20.94
CA LEU A 220 -12.72 5.88 22.36
C LEU A 220 -12.38 4.46 22.83
N ASP A 221 -11.57 4.36 23.89
CA ASP A 221 -11.29 3.12 24.61
C ASP A 221 -11.77 3.25 26.04
N TRP A 222 -12.73 2.43 26.43
CA TRP A 222 -13.31 2.43 27.76
C TRP A 222 -13.01 1.12 28.50
N SER A 223 -12.24 1.24 29.57
CA SER A 223 -11.99 0.16 30.54
C SER A 223 -13.18 0.04 31.50
N LEU A 224 -14.16 -0.80 31.16
CA LEU A 224 -15.35 -1.05 32.00
C LEU A 224 -14.98 -1.61 33.38
N THR A 225 -14.00 -2.50 33.38
CA THR A 225 -13.38 -3.12 34.55
C THR A 225 -11.92 -3.41 34.23
N ASP A 226 -11.14 -3.89 35.21
CA ASP A 226 -9.76 -4.35 34.97
C ASP A 226 -9.65 -5.46 33.91
N ARG A 227 -10.76 -6.11 33.59
CA ARG A 227 -10.81 -7.24 32.65
C ARG A 227 -11.54 -6.96 31.35
N TRP A 228 -12.42 -5.97 31.32
CA TRP A 228 -13.24 -5.67 30.15
C TRP A 228 -12.94 -4.29 29.59
N GLN A 229 -12.62 -4.25 28.31
CA GLN A 229 -12.42 -3.03 27.56
C GLN A 229 -13.31 -3.00 26.31
N ILE A 230 -13.90 -1.87 26.00
CA ILE A 230 -14.64 -1.60 24.76
C ILE A 230 -13.91 -0.49 24.01
N GLY A 231 -13.65 -0.72 22.74
CA GLY A 231 -13.12 0.27 21.81
C GLY A 231 -14.16 0.62 20.76
N ALA A 232 -14.31 1.90 20.43
CA ALA A 232 -15.17 2.37 19.34
C ALA A 232 -14.52 3.52 18.60
N GLY A 233 -14.55 3.48 17.28
CA GLY A 233 -14.01 4.52 16.41
C GLY A 233 -14.91 4.81 15.23
N VAL A 234 -14.91 6.07 14.78
CA VAL A 234 -15.56 6.49 13.54
C VAL A 234 -14.73 7.56 12.87
N ARG A 235 -14.68 7.52 11.53
CA ARG A 235 -14.11 8.54 10.64
C ARG A 235 -15.11 8.84 9.54
N LEU A 236 -15.36 10.10 9.31
CA LEU A 236 -16.13 10.63 8.20
C LEU A 236 -15.16 11.31 7.24
N GLU A 237 -15.30 11.07 5.94
CA GLU A 237 -14.41 11.59 4.91
C GLU A 237 -15.20 12.07 3.70
N ASP A 238 -14.81 13.21 3.14
CA ASP A 238 -15.30 13.74 1.88
C ASP A 238 -14.09 13.94 0.96
N THR A 239 -14.12 13.27 -0.20
CA THR A 239 -13.10 13.37 -1.26
C THR A 239 -13.75 13.94 -2.51
N ARG A 240 -13.12 14.97 -3.10
CA ARG A 240 -13.57 15.64 -4.31
C ARG A 240 -12.48 15.64 -5.35
N TYR A 241 -12.85 15.36 -6.59
CA TYR A 241 -11.98 15.43 -7.75
C TYR A 241 -12.50 16.48 -8.72
N ASP A 242 -11.60 17.35 -9.19
CA ASP A 242 -11.83 18.28 -10.31
C ASP A 242 -10.91 17.84 -11.44
N TYR A 243 -11.49 17.17 -12.43
CA TYR A 243 -10.77 16.60 -13.57
C TYR A 243 -10.81 17.59 -14.74
N ALA A 244 -9.63 17.89 -15.30
CA ALA A 244 -9.45 18.71 -16.49
C ALA A 244 -8.76 17.90 -17.59
N ASN A 245 -9.41 17.77 -18.76
CA ASN A 245 -8.85 17.14 -19.92
C ASN A 245 -8.00 18.15 -20.72
N ASN A 246 -6.69 17.93 -20.85
CA ASN A 246 -5.78 18.82 -21.58
C ASN A 246 -5.73 18.53 -23.10
N ALA A 247 -6.46 17.50 -23.55
CA ALA A 247 -6.57 17.13 -24.96
C ALA A 247 -8.00 17.31 -25.48
N SER A 248 -8.29 16.88 -26.70
CA SER A 248 -9.67 16.90 -27.21
C SER A 248 -10.51 15.79 -26.59
N ASP A 249 -11.75 16.10 -26.22
CA ASP A 249 -12.72 15.14 -25.72
C ASP A 249 -13.05 14.04 -26.73
N GLY A 250 -13.46 12.90 -26.23
CA GLY A 250 -14.01 11.81 -27.03
C GLY A 250 -13.00 10.71 -27.37
N ALA A 251 -13.36 9.91 -28.37
CA ALA A 251 -12.51 8.80 -28.81
C ALA A 251 -11.24 9.31 -29.48
N VAL A 252 -10.09 8.72 -29.11
CA VAL A 252 -8.79 9.09 -29.68
C VAL A 252 -8.63 8.61 -31.12
N CYS A 253 -9.25 7.48 -31.45
CA CYS A 253 -9.13 6.84 -32.75
C CYS A 253 -9.99 7.52 -33.83
N ALA A 254 -9.61 7.32 -35.09
CA ALA A 254 -10.45 7.78 -36.22
C ALA A 254 -11.86 7.17 -36.15
N PRO A 255 -12.90 7.86 -36.66
CA PRO A 255 -14.30 7.37 -36.64
C PRO A 255 -14.50 6.02 -37.34
N THR A 256 -13.56 5.61 -38.17
CA THR A 256 -13.56 4.31 -38.87
C THR A 256 -13.03 3.16 -38.05
N ALA A 257 -12.45 3.41 -36.87
CA ALA A 257 -11.96 2.36 -35.98
C ALA A 257 -13.12 1.60 -35.35
N SER A 258 -13.05 0.26 -35.38
CA SER A 258 -14.15 -0.61 -34.95
C SER A 258 -14.24 -0.76 -33.43
N ALA A 259 -13.15 -0.54 -32.70
CA ALA A 259 -13.04 -0.72 -31.26
C ALA A 259 -11.89 0.11 -30.68
N CYS A 260 -12.08 1.42 -30.58
CA CYS A 260 -11.08 2.30 -30.00
C CYS A 260 -10.83 1.96 -28.54
N ARG A 261 -9.54 1.87 -28.15
CA ARG A 261 -9.14 1.56 -26.79
C ARG A 261 -9.16 2.76 -25.85
N PHE A 262 -9.26 3.96 -26.36
CA PHE A 262 -9.03 5.19 -25.61
C PHE A 262 -10.16 6.18 -25.80
N TYR A 263 -10.74 6.62 -24.69
CA TYR A 263 -11.76 7.67 -24.66
C TYR A 263 -11.41 8.66 -23.55
N ARG A 264 -11.43 9.95 -23.88
CA ARG A 264 -11.16 11.07 -22.98
C ARG A 264 -12.49 11.68 -22.58
N PRO A 265 -12.92 11.56 -21.31
CA PRO A 265 -14.10 12.28 -20.85
C PRO A 265 -13.88 13.78 -20.91
N ALA A 266 -14.96 14.55 -21.05
CA ALA A 266 -14.93 16.00 -20.85
C ALA A 266 -14.63 16.33 -19.38
N ASP A 267 -14.23 17.58 -19.13
CA ASP A 267 -14.04 18.09 -17.77
C ASP A 267 -15.23 17.75 -16.87
N ARG A 268 -14.92 17.27 -15.67
CA ARG A 268 -15.96 16.85 -14.72
C ARG A 268 -15.51 16.94 -13.27
N LYS A 269 -16.49 16.96 -12.37
CA LYS A 269 -16.27 16.91 -10.94
C LYS A 269 -16.95 15.69 -10.36
N ASP A 270 -16.21 14.97 -9.51
CA ASP A 270 -16.71 13.79 -8.79
C ASP A 270 -16.52 13.99 -7.30
N SER A 271 -17.43 13.47 -6.48
CA SER A 271 -17.32 13.56 -5.03
C SER A 271 -17.79 12.27 -4.37
N PHE A 272 -17.08 11.88 -3.31
CA PHE A 272 -17.31 10.66 -2.54
C PHE A 272 -17.34 11.03 -1.06
N SER A 273 -18.47 10.73 -0.41
CA SER A 273 -18.65 10.99 1.03
C SER A 273 -18.85 9.66 1.73
N ASP A 274 -17.87 9.24 2.48
CA ASP A 274 -17.78 7.90 3.04
C ASP A 274 -17.50 7.92 4.54
N TRP A 275 -17.69 6.79 5.19
CA TRP A 275 -17.33 6.62 6.58
C TRP A 275 -16.68 5.27 6.87
N THR A 276 -15.75 5.27 7.82
CA THR A 276 -15.21 4.04 8.43
C THR A 276 -15.59 4.00 9.88
N GLY A 277 -15.68 2.79 10.43
CA GLY A 277 -15.96 2.62 11.83
C GLY A 277 -15.51 1.27 12.34
N ASN A 278 -15.29 1.19 13.65
CA ASN A 278 -15.01 -0.06 14.32
C ASN A 278 -15.61 -0.07 15.72
N LEU A 279 -16.00 -1.25 16.15
CA LEU A 279 -16.39 -1.53 17.54
C LEU A 279 -15.70 -2.82 17.98
N SER A 280 -15.02 -2.77 19.10
CA SER A 280 -14.32 -3.92 19.66
C SER A 280 -14.66 -4.14 21.12
N ILE A 281 -14.61 -5.40 21.55
CA ILE A 281 -14.71 -5.80 22.93
C ILE A 281 -13.56 -6.75 23.26
N ASN A 282 -12.86 -6.49 24.35
CA ASN A 282 -11.74 -7.29 24.81
C ASN A 282 -12.03 -7.79 26.24
N HIS A 283 -11.76 -9.06 26.46
CA HIS A 283 -11.74 -9.66 27.80
C HIS A 283 -10.33 -10.12 28.14
N HIS A 284 -9.73 -9.50 29.13
CA HIS A 284 -8.38 -9.78 29.60
C HIS A 284 -8.43 -10.72 30.81
N THR A 285 -7.59 -11.75 30.79
CA THR A 285 -7.20 -12.54 31.96
C THR A 285 -5.69 -12.27 32.19
N ASP A 286 -5.11 -12.91 33.22
CA ASP A 286 -3.70 -12.71 33.56
C ASP A 286 -2.74 -13.07 32.41
N ALA A 287 -3.11 -13.98 31.52
CA ALA A 287 -2.26 -14.49 30.44
C ALA A 287 -2.89 -14.43 29.04
N THR A 288 -4.17 -14.11 28.94
CA THR A 288 -4.93 -14.28 27.70
C THR A 288 -5.90 -13.12 27.48
N THR A 289 -6.04 -12.68 26.24
CA THR A 289 -7.11 -11.77 25.80
C THR A 289 -7.99 -12.50 24.80
N VAL A 290 -9.28 -12.55 25.05
CA VAL A 290 -10.31 -12.92 24.06
C VAL A 290 -10.91 -11.62 23.53
N TYR A 291 -11.06 -11.52 22.22
CA TYR A 291 -11.59 -10.31 21.60
C TYR A 291 -12.60 -10.61 20.50
N GLY A 292 -13.46 -9.64 20.26
CA GLY A 292 -14.31 -9.59 19.08
C GLY A 292 -14.37 -8.19 18.55
N GLN A 293 -14.43 -8.04 17.23
CA GLN A 293 -14.56 -6.74 16.58
C GLN A 293 -15.43 -6.80 15.35
N VAL A 294 -16.08 -5.69 15.07
CA VAL A 294 -16.71 -5.39 13.78
C VAL A 294 -16.09 -4.12 13.24
N ALA A 295 -15.87 -4.09 11.94
CA ALA A 295 -15.27 -2.93 11.28
C ALA A 295 -15.90 -2.70 9.91
N ARG A 296 -15.97 -1.43 9.50
CA ARG A 296 -16.32 -0.99 8.17
C ARG A 296 -15.21 -0.09 7.64
N GLY A 297 -14.80 -0.35 6.38
CA GLY A 297 -13.86 0.47 5.62
C GLY A 297 -14.41 0.78 4.24
N PHE A 298 -13.81 1.74 3.55
CA PHE A 298 -14.14 2.08 2.17
C PHE A 298 -12.87 2.41 1.37
N ARG A 299 -13.03 2.47 0.04
CA ARG A 299 -12.04 2.99 -0.88
C ARG A 299 -12.76 3.80 -1.97
N ALA A 300 -12.53 5.11 -2.01
CA ALA A 300 -13.01 5.94 -3.13
C ALA A 300 -12.37 5.46 -4.46
N PRO A 301 -13.06 5.61 -5.60
CA PRO A 301 -12.50 5.27 -6.90
C PRO A 301 -11.22 6.04 -7.19
N GLN A 302 -10.26 5.38 -7.82
CA GLN A 302 -9.02 6.01 -8.27
C GLN A 302 -9.26 6.84 -9.53
N THR A 303 -8.48 7.89 -9.74
CA THR A 303 -8.59 8.76 -10.91
C THR A 303 -8.45 8.01 -12.24
N THR A 304 -7.62 6.94 -12.26
CA THR A 304 -7.49 6.07 -13.44
C THR A 304 -8.71 5.20 -13.69
N GLU A 305 -9.47 4.86 -12.66
CA GLU A 305 -10.74 4.12 -12.79
C GLU A 305 -11.86 5.02 -13.33
N LEU A 306 -11.83 6.32 -12.96
CA LEU A 306 -12.80 7.32 -13.39
C LEU A 306 -12.52 7.89 -14.79
N TYR A 307 -11.23 8.11 -15.14
CA TYR A 307 -10.86 8.97 -16.27
C TYR A 307 -10.08 8.29 -17.40
N ARG A 308 -9.56 7.06 -17.19
CA ARG A 308 -8.97 6.25 -18.27
C ARG A 308 -10.03 5.33 -18.88
N LEU A 309 -10.84 5.89 -19.75
CA LEU A 309 -12.00 5.19 -20.31
C LEU A 309 -11.72 4.64 -21.72
N GLN A 310 -12.62 3.78 -22.20
CA GLN A 310 -12.59 3.22 -23.53
C GLN A 310 -13.76 3.75 -24.36
N ALA A 311 -13.64 3.71 -25.68
CA ALA A 311 -14.74 4.07 -26.56
C ALA A 311 -15.99 3.22 -26.23
N GLY A 312 -17.12 3.92 -26.07
CA GLY A 312 -18.37 3.31 -25.60
C GLY A 312 -18.70 3.64 -24.15
N GLN A 313 -17.71 3.95 -23.32
CA GLN A 313 -17.90 4.45 -21.96
C GLN A 313 -17.56 5.95 -21.91
N MET A 314 -18.56 6.81 -21.93
CA MET A 314 -18.36 8.27 -21.91
C MET A 314 -18.14 8.83 -20.50
N ALA A 315 -18.57 8.11 -19.48
CA ALA A 315 -18.35 8.38 -18.07
C ALA A 315 -18.27 7.06 -17.30
N ALA A 316 -17.47 7.01 -16.26
CA ALA A 316 -17.52 5.95 -15.26
C ALA A 316 -18.29 6.48 -14.05
N ASP A 317 -19.54 6.01 -13.90
CA ASP A 317 -20.36 6.28 -12.72
C ASP A 317 -20.17 5.08 -11.78
N ILE A 318 -19.16 5.16 -10.95
CA ILE A 318 -18.74 4.10 -10.03
C ILE A 318 -18.76 4.63 -8.60
N ASP A 319 -19.23 3.79 -7.69
CA ASP A 319 -19.32 4.08 -6.27
C ASP A 319 -18.03 3.67 -5.55
N SER A 320 -17.85 4.16 -4.32
CA SER A 320 -16.79 3.70 -3.44
C SER A 320 -16.94 2.21 -3.13
N GLU A 321 -15.82 1.48 -3.13
CA GLU A 321 -15.79 0.12 -2.59
C GLU A 321 -15.96 0.17 -1.08
N GLU A 322 -16.76 -0.74 -0.55
CA GLU A 322 -17.00 -0.89 0.87
C GLU A 322 -16.57 -2.28 1.36
N ALA A 323 -16.10 -2.36 2.59
CA ALA A 323 -15.75 -3.62 3.24
C ALA A 323 -16.31 -3.64 4.66
N GLU A 324 -17.06 -4.68 4.98
CA GLU A 324 -17.52 -4.96 6.34
C GLU A 324 -16.88 -6.24 6.86
N SER A 325 -16.37 -6.21 8.08
CA SER A 325 -15.65 -7.32 8.68
C SER A 325 -16.12 -7.61 10.09
N VAL A 326 -16.20 -8.89 10.41
CA VAL A 326 -16.39 -9.41 11.76
C VAL A 326 -15.23 -10.34 12.07
N GLU A 327 -14.60 -10.16 13.22
CA GLU A 327 -13.48 -10.97 13.67
C GLU A 327 -13.65 -11.36 15.14
N PHE A 328 -13.25 -12.59 15.45
CA PHE A 328 -13.13 -13.09 16.83
C PHE A 328 -11.76 -13.74 16.99
N GLY A 329 -11.12 -13.47 18.10
CA GLY A 329 -9.80 -14.03 18.35
C GLY A 329 -9.46 -14.23 19.81
N ILE A 330 -8.37 -14.96 20.00
CA ILE A 330 -7.76 -15.22 21.29
C ILE A 330 -6.25 -15.08 21.16
N ARG A 331 -5.65 -14.25 21.99
CA ARG A 331 -4.20 -14.06 22.03
C ARG A 331 -3.68 -14.20 23.44
N GLY A 332 -2.50 -14.76 23.56
CA GLY A 332 -1.84 -14.93 24.83
C GLY A 332 -0.33 -14.75 24.73
N ALA A 333 0.26 -14.26 25.80
CA ALA A 333 1.70 -14.09 25.93
C ALA A 333 2.17 -14.58 27.30
N GLY A 334 2.85 -15.73 27.29
CA GLY A 334 3.51 -16.31 28.45
C GLY A 334 5.02 -16.36 28.28
N ASN A 335 5.74 -16.81 29.31
CA ASN A 335 7.20 -16.90 29.30
C ASN A 335 7.75 -17.87 28.23
N THR A 336 6.96 -18.87 27.86
CA THR A 336 7.39 -19.93 26.93
C THR A 336 6.57 -19.99 25.66
N LEU A 337 5.32 -19.55 25.70
CA LEU A 337 4.41 -19.58 24.56
C LEU A 337 3.70 -18.25 24.41
N SER A 338 3.73 -17.68 23.22
CA SER A 338 2.85 -16.62 22.78
C SER A 338 2.08 -17.10 21.54
N TYR A 339 0.83 -16.70 21.43
CA TYR A 339 -0.03 -17.09 20.31
C TYR A 339 -1.09 -16.03 20.04
N ASP A 340 -1.55 -15.99 18.79
CA ASP A 340 -2.70 -15.24 18.32
C ASP A 340 -3.45 -16.13 17.34
N LEU A 341 -4.72 -16.42 17.62
CA LEU A 341 -5.62 -17.18 16.76
C LEU A 341 -6.85 -16.35 16.49
N SER A 342 -7.18 -16.13 15.24
CA SER A 342 -8.40 -15.42 14.85
C SER A 342 -9.20 -16.15 13.79
N VAL A 343 -10.49 -15.86 13.75
CA VAL A 343 -11.43 -16.24 12.70
C VAL A 343 -12.12 -14.98 12.22
N TYR A 344 -12.27 -14.82 10.90
CA TYR A 344 -12.86 -13.63 10.33
C TYR A 344 -13.82 -13.94 9.18
N TRP A 345 -14.72 -13.00 8.96
CA TRP A 345 -15.60 -12.91 7.81
C TRP A 345 -15.65 -11.47 7.35
N THR A 346 -15.29 -11.23 6.08
CA THR A 346 -15.35 -9.92 5.44
C THR A 346 -16.17 -10.01 4.17
N THR A 347 -17.10 -9.10 3.97
CA THR A 347 -17.80 -8.87 2.71
C THR A 347 -17.31 -7.57 2.11
N LYS A 348 -17.05 -7.56 0.80
CA LYS A 348 -16.82 -6.32 0.04
C LYS A 348 -17.95 -6.12 -0.93
N GLU A 349 -18.42 -4.88 -1.01
CA GLU A 349 -19.46 -4.42 -1.92
C GLU A 349 -18.89 -3.34 -2.85
N ASN A 350 -19.56 -3.11 -3.97
CA ASN A 350 -19.16 -2.14 -4.99
C ASN A 350 -17.72 -2.33 -5.48
N VAL A 351 -17.23 -3.58 -5.50
CA VAL A 351 -15.87 -3.86 -6.01
C VAL A 351 -15.75 -3.34 -7.45
N ILE A 352 -14.73 -2.53 -7.69
CA ILE A 352 -14.47 -1.91 -8.99
C ILE A 352 -13.65 -2.87 -9.84
N PHE A 353 -14.10 -3.10 -11.07
CA PHE A 353 -13.44 -4.00 -12.02
C PHE A 353 -13.70 -3.58 -13.47
N GLN A 354 -13.00 -4.18 -14.42
CA GLN A 354 -13.32 -4.09 -15.84
C GLN A 354 -14.23 -5.24 -16.25
N ASP A 355 -15.41 -4.90 -16.76
CA ASP A 355 -16.35 -5.88 -17.29
C ASP A 355 -15.85 -6.50 -18.63
N ARG A 356 -16.66 -7.39 -19.22
CA ARG A 356 -16.32 -8.05 -20.49
C ARG A 356 -16.13 -7.08 -21.66
N ASP A 357 -16.77 -5.92 -21.61
CA ASP A 357 -16.67 -4.87 -22.62
C ASP A 357 -15.54 -3.88 -22.30
N ARG A 358 -14.78 -4.14 -21.21
CA ARG A 358 -13.66 -3.36 -20.66
C ARG A 358 -14.08 -2.03 -20.04
N PHE A 359 -15.33 -1.89 -19.69
CA PHE A 359 -15.80 -0.71 -18.97
C PHE A 359 -15.44 -0.82 -17.49
N ASN A 360 -15.02 0.29 -16.91
CA ASN A 360 -14.84 0.39 -15.47
C ASN A 360 -16.21 0.49 -14.83
N VAL A 361 -16.56 -0.49 -14.03
CA VAL A 361 -17.86 -0.63 -13.37
C VAL A 361 -17.66 -0.97 -11.91
N SER A 362 -18.63 -0.63 -11.06
CA SER A 362 -18.73 -1.06 -9.67
C SER A 362 -19.95 -1.96 -9.48
N GLY A 363 -20.15 -2.49 -8.27
CA GLY A 363 -21.31 -3.29 -7.91
C GLY A 363 -21.05 -4.79 -7.83
N ALA A 364 -19.78 -5.25 -7.98
CA ALA A 364 -19.43 -6.61 -7.63
C ALA A 364 -19.39 -6.78 -6.10
N GLU A 365 -19.75 -7.98 -5.65
CA GLU A 365 -19.64 -8.39 -4.26
C GLU A 365 -18.65 -9.54 -4.12
N THR A 366 -17.86 -9.53 -3.06
CA THR A 366 -16.93 -10.63 -2.73
C THR A 366 -16.99 -10.96 -1.25
N THR A 367 -16.77 -12.24 -0.91
CA THR A 367 -16.71 -12.71 0.47
C THR A 367 -15.34 -13.33 0.76
N HIS A 368 -14.78 -12.96 1.89
CA HIS A 368 -13.50 -13.42 2.39
C HIS A 368 -13.70 -13.97 3.80
N ARG A 369 -13.34 -15.22 4.04
CA ARG A 369 -13.43 -15.83 5.37
C ARG A 369 -12.26 -16.75 5.62
N GLY A 370 -11.74 -16.70 6.83
CA GLY A 370 -10.55 -17.46 7.13
C GLY A 370 -10.29 -17.66 8.61
N VAL A 371 -9.23 -18.40 8.85
CA VAL A 371 -8.62 -18.64 10.15
C VAL A 371 -7.15 -18.31 10.05
N GLU A 372 -6.64 -17.55 11.01
CA GLU A 372 -5.24 -17.17 11.09
C GLU A 372 -4.66 -17.58 12.44
N LEU A 373 -3.45 -18.09 12.42
CA LEU A 373 -2.69 -18.48 13.60
C LEU A 373 -1.27 -17.91 13.49
N ALA A 374 -0.83 -17.23 14.53
CA ALA A 374 0.58 -16.92 14.77
C ALA A 374 0.98 -17.48 16.13
N ALA A 375 2.13 -18.13 16.23
CA ALA A 375 2.61 -18.65 17.50
C ALA A 375 4.13 -18.57 17.57
N SER A 376 4.64 -18.38 18.79
CA SER A 376 6.07 -18.49 19.11
C SER A 376 6.23 -19.26 20.39
N TRP A 377 6.97 -20.36 20.31
CA TRP A 377 7.19 -21.27 21.43
C TRP A 377 8.70 -21.39 21.73
N ARG A 378 9.11 -20.93 22.90
CA ARG A 378 10.45 -21.16 23.43
C ARG A 378 10.50 -22.58 24.03
N ILE A 379 10.93 -23.54 23.21
CA ILE A 379 11.04 -24.97 23.58
C ILE A 379 12.06 -25.15 24.71
N SER A 380 13.15 -24.40 24.64
CA SER A 380 14.22 -24.39 25.64
C SER A 380 14.94 -23.04 25.61
N PRO A 381 15.88 -22.77 26.51
CA PRO A 381 16.70 -21.56 26.43
C PRO A 381 17.56 -21.44 25.14
N THR A 382 17.73 -22.55 24.41
CA THR A 382 18.51 -22.62 23.18
C THR A 382 17.62 -22.67 21.95
N TRP A 383 16.43 -23.26 22.03
CA TRP A 383 15.58 -23.51 20.87
C TRP A 383 14.26 -22.77 20.96
N ALA A 384 13.90 -22.08 19.89
CA ALA A 384 12.57 -21.52 19.72
C ALA A 384 11.98 -21.92 18.37
N LEU A 385 10.67 -22.18 18.38
CA LEU A 385 9.86 -22.45 17.20
C LEU A 385 8.84 -21.32 17.07
N SER A 386 8.81 -20.66 15.93
CA SER A 386 7.80 -19.66 15.61
C SER A 386 7.20 -19.94 14.24
N GLY A 387 5.98 -19.47 14.02
CA GLY A 387 5.34 -19.64 12.74
C GLY A 387 4.00 -18.93 12.68
N ASN A 388 3.52 -18.86 11.46
CA ASN A 388 2.17 -18.40 11.14
C ASN A 388 1.54 -19.34 10.11
N ALA A 389 0.24 -19.42 10.12
CA ALA A 389 -0.55 -20.17 9.16
C ALA A 389 -1.86 -19.45 8.91
N SER A 390 -2.26 -19.36 7.67
CA SER A 390 -3.56 -18.84 7.25
C SER A 390 -4.25 -19.84 6.35
N TYR A 391 -5.54 -20.05 6.62
CA TYR A 391 -6.48 -20.68 5.70
C TYR A 391 -7.57 -19.70 5.37
N ALA A 392 -7.75 -19.35 4.09
CA ALA A 392 -8.74 -18.40 3.65
C ALA A 392 -9.50 -18.88 2.41
N ARG A 393 -10.78 -18.52 2.34
CA ARG A 393 -11.60 -18.65 1.13
C ARG A 393 -12.03 -17.27 0.68
N HIS A 394 -11.73 -16.96 -0.56
CA HIS A 394 -12.06 -15.71 -1.23
C HIS A 394 -12.96 -16.05 -2.42
N ARG A 395 -14.19 -15.51 -2.45
CA ARG A 395 -15.20 -15.84 -3.46
C ARG A 395 -15.90 -14.63 -4.00
N TYR A 396 -16.24 -14.70 -5.28
CA TYR A 396 -17.22 -13.82 -5.89
C TYR A 396 -18.62 -14.22 -5.46
N ASN A 397 -19.45 -13.22 -5.13
CA ASN A 397 -20.87 -13.39 -4.79
C ASN A 397 -21.76 -12.59 -5.76
N SER A 398 -21.31 -12.35 -6.97
CA SER A 398 -22.04 -11.57 -7.95
C SER A 398 -22.11 -12.29 -9.28
N ASP A 399 -23.28 -12.25 -9.91
CA ASP A 399 -23.51 -12.76 -11.26
C ASP A 399 -22.98 -11.76 -12.29
N ILE A 400 -21.65 -11.65 -12.39
CA ILE A 400 -20.95 -10.75 -13.31
C ILE A 400 -20.09 -11.55 -14.30
N GLN A 401 -19.72 -10.90 -15.40
CA GLN A 401 -18.80 -11.42 -16.39
C GLN A 401 -17.58 -10.52 -16.44
N LEU A 402 -16.43 -11.06 -16.07
CA LEU A 402 -15.16 -10.35 -16.17
C LEU A 402 -14.64 -10.33 -17.60
N LEU A 403 -13.68 -9.44 -17.85
CA LEU A 403 -12.95 -9.33 -19.09
C LEU A 403 -12.43 -10.72 -19.56
N GLY A 404 -12.84 -11.11 -20.77
CA GLY A 404 -12.45 -12.38 -21.36
C GLY A 404 -13.26 -13.61 -20.94
N SER A 405 -14.19 -13.48 -19.97
CA SER A 405 -15.12 -14.54 -19.57
C SER A 405 -16.46 -14.43 -20.30
N ARG A 406 -17.09 -15.58 -20.55
CA ARG A 406 -18.49 -15.67 -21.02
C ARG A 406 -19.43 -16.19 -19.95
N ASP A 407 -18.86 -16.77 -18.90
CA ASP A 407 -19.60 -17.41 -17.82
C ASP A 407 -19.64 -16.47 -16.60
N SER A 408 -20.70 -16.60 -15.82
CA SER A 408 -20.80 -15.98 -14.50
C SER A 408 -19.66 -16.46 -13.61
N ILE A 409 -19.13 -15.56 -12.79
CA ILE A 409 -18.10 -15.89 -11.79
C ILE A 409 -18.71 -16.12 -10.40
N ASP A 410 -20.04 -16.04 -10.25
CA ASP A 410 -20.69 -16.24 -8.97
C ASP A 410 -20.31 -17.57 -8.32
N GLY A 411 -19.94 -17.50 -7.04
CA GLY A 411 -19.47 -18.65 -6.25
C GLY A 411 -18.08 -19.18 -6.60
N ASN A 412 -17.41 -18.65 -7.62
CA ASN A 412 -16.04 -19.03 -7.95
C ASN A 412 -15.04 -18.45 -6.94
N ASP A 413 -13.92 -19.15 -6.76
CA ASP A 413 -12.81 -18.65 -5.99
C ASP A 413 -12.15 -17.48 -6.75
N ILE A 414 -11.71 -16.44 -6.02
CA ILE A 414 -10.99 -15.29 -6.59
C ILE A 414 -9.61 -15.76 -7.04
N ASP A 415 -9.27 -15.48 -8.29
CA ASP A 415 -7.97 -15.79 -8.85
C ASP A 415 -6.85 -15.10 -8.07
N THR A 416 -5.70 -15.75 -8.00
CA THR A 416 -4.48 -15.24 -7.33
C THR A 416 -4.58 -15.08 -5.81
N ALA A 417 -5.69 -15.47 -5.18
CA ALA A 417 -5.85 -15.46 -3.74
C ALA A 417 -5.52 -16.85 -3.15
N PRO A 418 -4.36 -17.01 -2.47
CA PRO A 418 -3.96 -18.31 -1.95
C PRO A 418 -4.90 -18.79 -0.83
N LYS A 419 -5.23 -20.09 -0.86
CA LYS A 419 -6.08 -20.69 0.18
C LYS A 419 -5.31 -21.04 1.45
N HIS A 420 -4.07 -21.44 1.28
CA HIS A 420 -3.19 -21.81 2.39
C HIS A 420 -1.84 -21.13 2.21
N PHE A 421 -1.40 -20.42 3.22
CA PHE A 421 -0.04 -19.92 3.26
C PHE A 421 0.47 -19.85 4.70
N GLY A 422 1.77 -19.85 4.86
CA GLY A 422 2.38 -19.72 6.15
C GLY A 422 3.88 -19.94 6.15
N SER A 423 4.46 -19.82 7.33
CA SER A 423 5.86 -20.14 7.57
C SER A 423 6.03 -20.83 8.91
N LEU A 424 7.08 -21.65 9.01
CA LEU A 424 7.55 -22.26 10.24
C LEU A 424 9.05 -22.04 10.35
N GLN A 425 9.50 -21.43 11.43
CA GLN A 425 10.86 -21.05 11.69
C GLN A 425 11.38 -21.73 12.96
N LEU A 426 12.44 -22.47 12.87
CA LEU A 426 13.19 -23.03 14.00
C LEU A 426 14.48 -22.24 14.20
N THR A 427 14.64 -21.64 15.36
CA THR A 427 15.87 -20.90 15.71
C THR A 427 16.63 -21.63 16.83
N ALA A 428 17.94 -21.59 16.74
CA ALA A 428 18.85 -22.09 17.75
C ALA A 428 19.87 -21.02 18.16
N ASP A 429 20.03 -20.75 19.46
CA ASP A 429 21.02 -19.83 20.00
C ASP A 429 21.88 -20.56 21.03
N PHE A 430 23.18 -20.71 20.72
CA PHE A 430 24.15 -21.40 21.55
C PHE A 430 25.00 -20.43 22.39
N ALA A 431 24.71 -19.13 22.38
CA ALA A 431 25.44 -18.13 23.17
C ALA A 431 25.48 -18.47 24.67
N ARG A 432 24.44 -19.14 25.19
CA ARG A 432 24.36 -19.63 26.57
C ARG A 432 25.52 -20.60 26.94
N TYR A 433 26.03 -21.32 25.96
CA TYR A 433 27.15 -22.26 26.16
C TYR A 433 28.51 -21.63 25.85
N ASN A 434 28.58 -20.27 25.82
CA ASN A 434 29.76 -19.49 25.39
C ASN A 434 30.21 -19.79 23.94
N VAL A 435 29.27 -20.25 23.11
CA VAL A 435 29.49 -20.47 21.68
C VAL A 435 28.69 -19.40 20.93
N PRO A 436 29.34 -18.40 20.31
CA PRO A 436 28.66 -17.30 19.64
C PRO A 436 28.11 -17.74 18.25
N ILE A 437 27.31 -18.80 18.25
CA ILE A 437 26.70 -19.35 17.04
C ILE A 437 25.19 -19.33 17.24
N SER A 438 24.48 -18.81 16.25
CA SER A 438 23.06 -18.95 16.10
C SER A 438 22.73 -19.54 14.73
N GLY A 439 21.67 -20.28 14.64
CA GLY A 439 21.18 -20.87 13.40
C GLY A 439 19.67 -20.71 13.27
N GLU A 440 19.23 -20.66 12.03
CA GLU A 440 17.82 -20.51 11.67
C GLU A 440 17.50 -21.41 10.50
N LEU A 441 16.35 -22.10 10.58
CA LEU A 441 15.76 -22.86 9.50
C LEU A 441 14.32 -22.39 9.33
N GLU A 442 13.99 -21.92 8.14
CA GLU A 442 12.64 -21.50 7.79
C GLU A 442 12.07 -22.37 6.68
N TRP A 443 10.81 -22.75 6.83
CA TRP A 443 10.01 -23.38 5.80
C TRP A 443 8.78 -22.51 5.52
N VAL A 444 8.60 -22.14 4.24
CA VAL A 444 7.47 -21.32 3.73
C VAL A 444 6.65 -22.16 2.78
N TRP A 445 5.34 -22.04 2.86
CA TRP A 445 4.40 -22.70 1.92
C TRP A 445 3.34 -21.72 1.43
N LEU A 446 2.90 -21.96 0.21
CA LEU A 446 1.85 -21.22 -0.48
C LEU A 446 1.10 -22.20 -1.40
N SER A 447 -0.27 -22.19 -1.37
CA SER A 447 -1.09 -23.03 -2.25
C SER A 447 -2.46 -22.42 -2.55
#